data_53ba78fc51dca29360240c35eef4d341
#
_entry.id   53ba78fc51dca29360240c35eef4d341
#
_cell.length_a   1.000
_cell.length_b   1.000
_cell.length_c   1.000
_cell.angle_alpha   90.00
_cell.angle_beta   90.00
_cell.angle_gamma   90.00
#
_symmetry.space_group_name_H-M   'P 1'
#
loop_
_entity.id
_entity.type
_entity.pdbx_description
1 polymer ?
#
loop_
_entity_poly.entity_id
_entity_poly.type
_entity_poly.pdbx_seq_one_letter_code
_entity_poly.pdbx_strand_id
1 'polypeptide(L)'
;MVEVSRKYVFDFDSTLTRVEALDVLAEMTLEGRSNKDEVIKEIQKITNLGIDGDISFTESLERRIKLLHAKKEDLDGLVEQLRSKISKSIESNKDFFEKYADDIYVISCGFKEFIDPIVKEYNIPSDRVYANTFKFDEEGNIIGFDEKNVLSQHNGKIDCLKQMNLDGEVQVIGDGYSDYVMREAGIADKFFAYTENVHREKAANNADYVTPSLDEFLFVNKLPRNISYPKNRIKVLLLENVHTAAFDNLSEDGFSVELIKHSLSEEELIEKIKGVHVLGIRSKTQVTQTVLDAADKLLVVGAFCIGTTQIDLETAKKKGIVVFNAPYSNTRSVVELAIGEIIMLMRSVFDRSREIHEGQWQKTAAGSREVRGKNLGIVGYGNIGKQ
;
A
#
# COMPACT_ATOMS: atom_id res chain seq x y z
N MET A 1 13.71 -25.71 -15.86
CA MET A 1 13.22 -24.59 -16.66
C MET A 1 14.41 -23.64 -16.77
N VAL A 2 14.83 -23.28 -17.97
CA VAL A 2 15.84 -22.22 -18.17
C VAL A 2 15.19 -20.93 -17.69
N GLU A 3 15.79 -20.30 -16.69
CA GLU A 3 15.34 -18.99 -16.20
C GLU A 3 15.59 -17.99 -17.35
N VAL A 4 14.53 -17.47 -17.93
CA VAL A 4 14.63 -16.47 -19.00
C VAL A 4 15.14 -15.19 -18.35
N SER A 5 16.32 -14.71 -18.78
CA SER A 5 16.85 -13.41 -18.38
C SER A 5 15.83 -12.33 -18.75
N ARG A 6 15.48 -11.46 -17.82
CA ARG A 6 14.55 -10.34 -18.04
C ARG A 6 15.27 -9.03 -17.88
N LYS A 7 14.90 -8.06 -18.72
CA LYS A 7 15.39 -6.69 -18.63
C LYS A 7 14.20 -5.76 -18.43
N TYR A 8 14.30 -4.87 -17.47
CA TYR A 8 13.25 -3.97 -17.06
C TYR A 8 13.62 -2.55 -17.45
N VAL A 9 12.84 -1.95 -18.32
CA VAL A 9 13.08 -0.60 -18.84
C VAL A 9 12.00 0.31 -18.27
N PHE A 10 12.38 1.22 -17.41
CA PHE A 10 11.47 2.18 -16.78
C PHE A 10 11.52 3.53 -17.46
N ASP A 11 10.37 4.17 -17.63
CA ASP A 11 10.31 5.61 -17.81
C ASP A 11 10.50 6.33 -16.47
N PHE A 12 10.82 7.63 -16.50
CA PHE A 12 11.07 8.41 -15.30
C PHE A 12 9.87 9.28 -14.89
N ASP A 13 9.50 10.24 -15.76
CA ASP A 13 8.41 11.18 -15.47
C ASP A 13 7.07 10.46 -15.42
N SER A 14 6.21 10.82 -14.46
CA SER A 14 4.91 10.18 -14.23
C SER A 14 4.95 8.66 -13.97
N THR A 15 6.14 8.04 -13.97
CA THR A 15 6.38 6.61 -13.71
C THR A 15 7.20 6.40 -12.44
N LEU A 16 8.52 6.62 -12.45
CA LEU A 16 9.34 6.61 -11.24
C LEU A 16 8.99 7.77 -10.31
N THR A 17 8.72 8.95 -10.89
CA THR A 17 8.19 10.11 -10.15
C THR A 17 6.69 10.28 -10.42
N ARG A 18 6.00 10.99 -9.51
CA ARG A 18 4.56 11.31 -9.62
C ARG A 18 4.28 12.53 -10.49
N VAL A 19 5.30 13.14 -11.05
CA VAL A 19 5.22 14.47 -11.72
C VAL A 19 6.11 14.50 -12.95
N GLU A 20 5.86 15.50 -13.80
CA GLU A 20 6.76 15.89 -14.89
C GLU A 20 7.86 16.79 -14.33
N ALA A 21 9.12 16.40 -14.40
CA ALA A 21 10.24 17.10 -13.77
C ALA A 21 10.44 18.53 -14.34
N LEU A 22 10.25 18.73 -15.64
CA LEU A 22 10.36 20.05 -16.24
C LEU A 22 9.26 21.01 -15.76
N ASP A 23 8.07 20.52 -15.44
CA ASP A 23 6.99 21.35 -14.89
C ASP A 23 7.35 21.79 -13.45
N VAL A 24 7.95 20.90 -12.65
CA VAL A 24 8.45 21.24 -11.31
C VAL A 24 9.57 22.27 -11.40
N LEU A 25 10.51 22.13 -12.34
CA LEU A 25 11.57 23.10 -12.55
C LEU A 25 11.01 24.47 -12.93
N ALA A 26 9.99 24.51 -13.80
CA ALA A 26 9.32 25.75 -14.14
C ALA A 26 8.64 26.41 -12.94
N GLU A 27 7.94 25.64 -12.11
CA GLU A 27 7.32 26.17 -10.88
C GLU A 27 8.32 26.82 -9.94
N MET A 28 9.51 26.21 -9.80
CA MET A 28 10.60 26.71 -8.95
C MET A 28 11.21 28.00 -9.50
N THR A 29 11.59 28.01 -10.77
CA THR A 29 12.37 29.11 -11.37
C THR A 29 11.52 30.34 -11.69
N LEU A 30 10.21 30.16 -11.77
CA LEU A 30 9.25 31.24 -11.98
C LEU A 30 8.65 31.78 -10.67
N GLU A 31 9.07 31.29 -9.52
CA GLU A 31 8.58 31.76 -8.22
C GLU A 31 8.87 33.26 -8.02
N GLY A 32 7.84 34.01 -7.58
CA GLY A 32 7.91 35.46 -7.41
C GLY A 32 7.76 36.29 -8.69
N ARG A 33 7.60 35.67 -9.87
CA ARG A 33 7.35 36.43 -11.11
C ARG A 33 5.84 36.69 -11.30
N SER A 34 5.49 37.89 -11.76
CA SER A 34 4.08 38.29 -11.95
C SER A 34 3.32 37.48 -13.01
N ASN A 35 4.04 36.87 -13.94
CA ASN A 35 3.47 36.06 -15.04
C ASN A 35 3.63 34.54 -14.83
N LYS A 36 3.96 34.08 -13.62
CA LYS A 36 4.21 32.66 -13.31
C LYS A 36 3.10 31.76 -13.82
N ASP A 37 1.85 32.02 -13.45
CA ASP A 37 0.72 31.17 -13.79
C ASP A 37 0.44 31.08 -15.30
N GLU A 38 0.72 32.13 -16.04
CA GLU A 38 0.56 32.15 -17.51
C GLU A 38 1.64 31.28 -18.17
N VAL A 39 2.89 31.40 -17.72
CA VAL A 39 4.01 30.64 -18.27
C VAL A 39 3.88 29.15 -17.95
N ILE A 40 3.48 28.79 -16.72
CA ILE A 40 3.21 27.39 -16.34
C ILE A 40 2.10 26.78 -17.22
N LYS A 41 1.00 27.50 -17.42
CA LYS A 41 -0.08 27.02 -18.30
C LYS A 41 0.40 26.82 -19.74
N GLU A 42 1.23 27.72 -20.24
CA GLU A 42 1.79 27.59 -21.59
C GLU A 42 2.72 26.39 -21.69
N ILE A 43 3.60 26.13 -20.68
CA ILE A 43 4.46 24.95 -20.62
C ILE A 43 3.61 23.68 -20.62
N GLN A 44 2.59 23.58 -19.77
CA GLN A 44 1.67 22.45 -19.72
C GLN A 44 0.93 22.21 -21.05
N LYS A 45 0.50 23.29 -21.70
CA LYS A 45 -0.13 23.22 -23.03
C LYS A 45 0.85 22.67 -24.07
N ILE A 46 2.10 23.14 -24.09
CA ILE A 46 3.13 22.65 -25.01
C ILE A 46 3.46 21.19 -24.74
N THR A 47 3.53 20.78 -23.45
CA THR A 47 3.70 19.38 -23.04
C THR A 47 2.58 18.50 -23.61
N ASN A 48 1.32 18.89 -23.45
CA ASN A 48 0.19 18.14 -23.98
C ASN A 48 0.20 18.05 -25.51
N LEU A 49 0.47 19.14 -26.22
CA LEU A 49 0.59 19.13 -27.69
C LEU A 49 1.69 18.16 -28.19
N GLY A 50 2.82 18.05 -27.44
CA GLY A 50 3.87 17.10 -27.74
C GLY A 50 3.48 15.65 -27.46
N ILE A 51 2.74 15.40 -26.37
CA ILE A 51 2.24 14.07 -25.99
C ILE A 51 1.15 13.60 -26.97
N ASP A 52 0.27 14.49 -27.39
CA ASP A 52 -0.83 14.18 -28.33
C ASP A 52 -0.33 14.02 -29.78
N GLY A 53 0.90 14.48 -30.07
CA GLY A 53 1.54 14.39 -31.37
C GLY A 53 1.18 15.53 -32.33
N ASP A 54 0.56 16.60 -31.82
CA ASP A 54 0.21 17.79 -32.62
C ASP A 54 1.45 18.61 -33.01
N ILE A 55 2.52 18.54 -32.19
CA ILE A 55 3.84 19.08 -32.50
C ILE A 55 4.88 17.98 -32.29
N SER A 56 6.06 18.11 -32.93
CA SER A 56 7.14 17.14 -32.70
C SER A 56 7.66 17.24 -31.27
N PHE A 57 8.16 16.10 -30.74
CA PHE A 57 8.76 16.07 -29.40
C PHE A 57 9.90 17.09 -29.26
N THR A 58 10.78 17.15 -30.28
CA THR A 58 11.89 18.11 -30.33
C THR A 58 11.42 19.55 -30.23
N GLU A 59 10.39 19.92 -31.00
CA GLU A 59 9.78 21.25 -30.97
C GLU A 59 9.16 21.55 -29.60
N SER A 60 8.44 20.59 -29.03
CA SER A 60 7.88 20.71 -27.67
C SER A 60 8.96 20.99 -26.64
N LEU A 61 10.08 20.24 -26.70
CA LEU A 61 11.21 20.38 -25.79
C LEU A 61 11.90 21.73 -25.93
N GLU A 62 12.18 22.18 -27.16
CA GLU A 62 12.77 23.50 -27.43
C GLU A 62 11.92 24.65 -26.89
N ARG A 63 10.60 24.60 -27.14
CA ARG A 63 9.67 25.63 -26.67
C ARG A 63 9.60 25.69 -25.15
N ARG A 64 9.58 24.54 -24.47
CA ARG A 64 9.54 24.46 -23.00
C ARG A 64 10.81 24.99 -22.39
N ILE A 65 11.98 24.58 -22.88
CA ILE A 65 13.28 25.04 -22.36
C ILE A 65 13.43 26.55 -22.44
N LYS A 66 13.00 27.17 -23.53
CA LYS A 66 13.03 28.65 -23.68
C LYS A 66 12.18 29.38 -22.63
N LEU A 67 11.18 28.71 -22.05
CA LEU A 67 10.28 29.29 -21.03
C LEU A 67 10.78 29.06 -19.60
N LEU A 68 11.68 28.07 -19.38
CA LEU A 68 12.11 27.68 -18.03
C LEU A 68 12.92 28.75 -17.30
N HIS A 69 13.75 29.52 -17.99
CA HIS A 69 14.68 30.50 -17.37
C HIS A 69 15.49 29.91 -16.21
N ALA A 70 15.91 28.67 -16.32
CA ALA A 70 16.56 27.89 -15.27
C ALA A 70 18.09 27.91 -15.43
N LYS A 71 18.78 27.68 -14.32
CA LYS A 71 20.25 27.57 -14.25
C LYS A 71 20.65 26.20 -13.71
N LYS A 72 21.94 25.89 -13.91
CA LYS A 72 22.53 24.67 -13.37
C LYS A 72 22.36 24.54 -11.85
N GLU A 73 22.45 25.64 -11.12
CA GLU A 73 22.26 25.68 -9.66
C GLU A 73 20.83 25.33 -9.21
N ASP A 74 19.82 25.53 -10.07
CA ASP A 74 18.42 25.19 -9.76
C ASP A 74 18.20 23.67 -9.77
N LEU A 75 19.05 22.91 -10.44
CA LEU A 75 18.91 21.45 -10.60
C LEU A 75 19.08 20.70 -9.28
N ASP A 76 19.92 21.15 -8.36
CA ASP A 76 20.06 20.55 -7.03
C ASP A 76 18.76 20.70 -6.24
N GLY A 77 18.13 21.88 -6.30
CA GLY A 77 16.82 22.13 -5.69
C GLY A 77 15.70 21.29 -6.32
N LEU A 78 15.76 21.10 -7.64
CA LEU A 78 14.83 20.21 -8.35
C LEU A 78 14.97 18.77 -7.86
N VAL A 79 16.19 18.25 -7.76
CA VAL A 79 16.46 16.88 -7.28
C VAL A 79 15.87 16.68 -5.88
N GLU A 80 16.07 17.63 -4.95
CA GLU A 80 15.48 17.55 -3.61
C GLU A 80 13.96 17.50 -3.64
N GLN A 81 13.32 18.30 -4.50
CA GLN A 81 11.88 18.26 -4.64
C GLN A 81 11.40 16.94 -5.23
N LEU A 82 12.07 16.43 -6.27
CA LEU A 82 11.70 15.18 -6.93
C LEU A 82 11.85 13.96 -6.01
N ARG A 83 12.82 13.95 -5.07
CA ARG A 83 12.94 12.91 -4.03
C ARG A 83 11.65 12.73 -3.24
N SER A 84 10.99 13.82 -2.89
CA SER A 84 9.71 13.78 -2.16
C SER A 84 8.52 13.36 -3.04
N LYS A 85 8.74 13.29 -4.34
CA LYS A 85 7.71 13.00 -5.36
C LYS A 85 7.89 11.65 -6.07
N ILE A 86 8.64 10.74 -5.50
CA ILE A 86 8.73 9.36 -5.98
C ILE A 86 7.36 8.69 -5.88
N SER A 87 7.04 7.80 -6.82
CA SER A 87 5.81 7.01 -6.80
C SER A 87 5.78 6.10 -5.58
N LYS A 88 4.65 6.05 -4.89
CA LYS A 88 4.55 5.38 -3.59
C LYS A 88 4.88 3.88 -3.65
N SER A 89 4.43 3.20 -4.69
CA SER A 89 4.73 1.77 -4.84
C SER A 89 6.19 1.53 -5.23
N ILE A 90 6.85 2.46 -5.92
CA ILE A 90 8.30 2.44 -6.18
C ILE A 90 9.06 2.55 -4.84
N GLU A 91 8.70 3.55 -4.02
CA GLU A 91 9.33 3.77 -2.72
C GLU A 91 9.16 2.56 -1.78
N SER A 92 7.99 1.95 -1.80
CA SER A 92 7.68 0.77 -0.96
C SER A 92 8.40 -0.51 -1.40
N ASN A 93 8.86 -0.59 -2.66
CA ASN A 93 9.51 -1.78 -3.22
C ASN A 93 10.98 -1.52 -3.59
N LYS A 94 11.72 -0.75 -2.80
CA LYS A 94 13.16 -0.51 -3.01
C LYS A 94 13.97 -1.79 -3.16
N ASP A 95 13.63 -2.83 -2.43
CA ASP A 95 14.28 -4.14 -2.47
C ASP A 95 14.29 -4.78 -3.88
N PHE A 96 13.26 -4.48 -4.69
CA PHE A 96 13.23 -4.91 -6.09
C PHE A 96 14.35 -4.27 -6.89
N PHE A 97 14.54 -2.96 -6.75
CA PHE A 97 15.58 -2.22 -7.46
C PHE A 97 16.99 -2.65 -7.01
N GLU A 98 17.17 -2.90 -5.72
CA GLU A 98 18.44 -3.41 -5.18
C GLU A 98 18.75 -4.79 -5.74
N LYS A 99 17.78 -5.70 -5.70
CA LYS A 99 17.97 -7.10 -6.10
C LYS A 99 18.19 -7.27 -7.61
N TYR A 100 17.52 -6.46 -8.43
CA TYR A 100 17.55 -6.56 -9.89
C TYR A 100 18.28 -5.38 -10.55
N ALA A 101 19.14 -4.66 -9.82
CA ALA A 101 19.87 -3.49 -10.29
C ALA A 101 20.60 -3.75 -11.62
N ASP A 102 21.12 -4.97 -11.82
CA ASP A 102 21.82 -5.37 -13.03
C ASP A 102 20.92 -5.56 -14.25
N ASP A 103 19.62 -5.63 -14.07
CA ASP A 103 18.64 -5.87 -15.12
C ASP A 103 17.71 -4.66 -15.35
N ILE A 104 17.90 -3.57 -14.58
CA ILE A 104 17.06 -2.38 -14.66
C ILE A 104 17.77 -1.28 -15.45
N TYR A 105 17.00 -0.67 -16.34
CA TYR A 105 17.41 0.46 -17.17
C TYR A 105 16.36 1.57 -17.09
N VAL A 106 16.79 2.81 -17.25
CA VAL A 106 15.89 3.97 -17.35
C VAL A 106 16.05 4.58 -18.74
N ILE A 107 14.94 4.69 -19.48
CA ILE A 107 14.88 5.40 -20.76
C ILE A 107 13.84 6.51 -20.62
N SER A 108 14.30 7.75 -20.58
CA SER A 108 13.43 8.92 -20.38
C SER A 108 13.72 10.02 -21.40
N CYS A 109 12.67 10.73 -21.76
CA CYS A 109 12.79 11.98 -22.51
C CYS A 109 13.15 13.18 -21.62
N GLY A 110 13.30 12.98 -20.31
CA GLY A 110 13.82 13.95 -19.34
C GLY A 110 15.34 14.15 -19.46
N PHE A 111 15.99 14.65 -18.41
CA PHE A 111 17.41 15.03 -18.43
C PHE A 111 18.22 14.30 -17.36
N LYS A 112 19.40 13.86 -17.74
CA LYS A 112 20.33 13.11 -16.87
C LYS A 112 20.68 13.85 -15.60
N GLU A 113 20.80 15.16 -15.67
CA GLU A 113 21.24 16.01 -14.58
C GLU A 113 20.36 15.90 -13.34
N PHE A 114 19.06 15.60 -13.50
CA PHE A 114 18.18 15.37 -12.36
C PHE A 114 17.73 13.88 -12.23
N ILE A 115 17.78 13.09 -13.28
CA ILE A 115 17.43 11.67 -13.22
C ILE A 115 18.51 10.86 -12.50
N ASP A 116 19.78 10.99 -12.91
CA ASP A 116 20.89 10.23 -12.34
C ASP A 116 20.99 10.30 -10.81
N PRO A 117 20.93 11.48 -10.17
CA PRO A 117 21.00 11.56 -8.70
C PRO A 117 19.89 10.81 -7.99
N ILE A 118 18.68 10.78 -8.58
CA ILE A 118 17.51 10.14 -7.99
C ILE A 118 17.59 8.62 -8.15
N VAL A 119 17.82 8.11 -9.36
CA VAL A 119 17.82 6.68 -9.63
C VAL A 119 19.01 5.96 -9.02
N LYS A 120 20.10 6.68 -8.74
CA LYS A 120 21.24 6.17 -7.98
C LYS A 120 20.85 5.71 -6.57
N GLU A 121 19.85 6.33 -5.95
CA GLU A 121 19.31 5.91 -4.65
C GLU A 121 18.55 4.59 -4.71
N TYR A 122 18.23 4.15 -5.93
CA TYR A 122 17.62 2.85 -6.25
C TYR A 122 18.63 1.87 -6.87
N ASN A 123 19.93 2.09 -6.64
CA ASN A 123 21.05 1.28 -7.13
C ASN A 123 21.13 1.16 -8.67
N ILE A 124 20.52 2.08 -9.41
CA ILE A 124 20.64 2.14 -10.87
C ILE A 124 21.83 3.04 -11.23
N PRO A 125 22.90 2.49 -11.81
CA PRO A 125 24.09 3.27 -12.16
C PRO A 125 23.85 4.12 -13.41
N SER A 126 24.62 5.22 -13.54
CA SER A 126 24.45 6.23 -14.59
C SER A 126 24.65 5.70 -16.03
N ASP A 127 25.38 4.60 -16.21
CA ASP A 127 25.57 3.94 -17.50
C ASP A 127 24.32 3.16 -17.95
N ARG A 128 23.34 2.98 -17.07
CA ARG A 128 22.03 2.39 -17.36
C ARG A 128 20.90 3.42 -17.43
N VAL A 129 21.24 4.70 -17.37
CA VAL A 129 20.31 5.81 -17.52
C VAL A 129 20.52 6.47 -18.88
N TYR A 130 19.50 6.37 -19.70
CA TYR A 130 19.43 6.98 -21.02
C TYR A 130 18.42 8.12 -20.96
N ALA A 131 18.92 9.34 -21.09
CA ALA A 131 18.12 10.56 -21.02
C ALA A 131 18.80 11.68 -21.83
N ASN A 132 18.10 12.78 -22.03
CA ASN A 132 18.71 13.97 -22.63
C ASN A 132 19.74 14.62 -21.69
N THR A 133 20.50 15.57 -22.20
CA THR A 133 21.43 16.39 -21.42
C THR A 133 21.24 17.86 -21.78
N PHE A 134 21.32 18.73 -20.77
CA PHE A 134 21.22 20.16 -20.97
C PHE A 134 22.49 20.74 -21.60
N LYS A 135 22.33 21.84 -22.32
CA LYS A 135 23.42 22.74 -22.72
C LYS A 135 23.39 23.97 -21.83
N PHE A 136 24.56 24.35 -21.31
CA PHE A 136 24.72 25.50 -20.45
C PHE A 136 25.61 26.55 -21.14
N ASP A 137 25.35 27.82 -20.86
CA ASP A 137 26.27 28.90 -21.18
C ASP A 137 27.36 29.07 -20.08
N GLU A 138 28.26 30.06 -20.28
CA GLU A 138 29.36 30.33 -19.32
C GLU A 138 28.84 30.76 -17.95
N GLU A 139 27.64 31.31 -17.87
CA GLU A 139 26.99 31.79 -16.63
C GLU A 139 26.13 30.66 -15.97
N GLY A 140 26.09 29.48 -16.57
CA GLY A 140 25.35 28.33 -16.10
C GLY A 140 23.86 28.37 -16.44
N ASN A 141 23.39 29.27 -17.28
CA ASN A 141 22.01 29.27 -17.74
C ASN A 141 21.76 28.07 -18.68
N ILE A 142 20.58 27.46 -18.56
CA ILE A 142 20.13 26.42 -19.50
C ILE A 142 19.71 27.10 -20.81
N ILE A 143 20.47 26.85 -21.88
CA ILE A 143 20.26 27.47 -23.20
C ILE A 143 19.72 26.50 -24.23
N GLY A 144 19.60 25.22 -23.89
CA GLY A 144 19.13 24.18 -24.80
C GLY A 144 19.48 22.79 -24.29
N PHE A 145 19.53 21.84 -25.22
CA PHE A 145 19.85 20.44 -24.96
C PHE A 145 20.73 19.85 -26.07
N ASP A 146 21.28 18.68 -25.86
CA ASP A 146 22.05 17.97 -26.91
C ASP A 146 21.12 17.41 -28.00
N GLU A 147 21.00 18.12 -29.10
CA GLU A 147 20.18 17.74 -30.25
C GLU A 147 20.70 16.48 -30.96
N LYS A 148 21.94 16.04 -30.68
CA LYS A 148 22.48 14.78 -31.22
C LYS A 148 22.05 13.57 -30.41
N ASN A 149 21.53 13.78 -29.19
CA ASN A 149 21.01 12.70 -28.39
C ASN A 149 19.76 12.11 -29.05
N VAL A 150 19.76 10.82 -29.27
CA VAL A 150 18.64 10.09 -29.91
C VAL A 150 17.31 10.36 -29.23
N LEU A 151 17.31 10.51 -27.90
CA LEU A 151 16.11 10.75 -27.09
C LEU A 151 15.52 12.16 -27.26
N SER A 152 16.21 13.09 -27.89
CA SER A 152 15.68 14.39 -28.28
C SER A 152 14.88 14.35 -29.59
N GLN A 153 14.93 13.24 -30.32
CA GLN A 153 14.36 13.08 -31.66
C GLN A 153 13.00 12.35 -31.61
N HIS A 154 12.26 12.42 -32.73
CA HIS A 154 11.07 11.64 -32.94
C HIS A 154 11.43 10.13 -32.90
N ASN A 155 10.64 9.32 -32.20
CA ASN A 155 10.90 7.89 -31.95
C ASN A 155 12.18 7.60 -31.12
N GLY A 156 12.70 8.58 -30.40
CA GLY A 156 13.98 8.47 -29.69
C GLY A 156 14.05 7.30 -28.71
N LYS A 157 12.95 6.93 -28.01
CA LYS A 157 12.91 5.74 -27.13
C LYS A 157 13.09 4.44 -27.92
N ILE A 158 12.49 4.33 -29.11
CA ILE A 158 12.66 3.17 -30.01
C ILE A 158 14.12 3.01 -30.42
N ASP A 159 14.70 4.09 -30.94
CA ASP A 159 16.08 4.04 -31.45
C ASP A 159 17.09 3.83 -30.31
N CYS A 160 16.83 4.40 -29.13
CA CYS A 160 17.63 4.18 -27.94
C CYS A 160 17.63 2.70 -27.53
N LEU A 161 16.45 2.12 -27.31
CA LEU A 161 16.33 0.71 -26.90
C LEU A 161 16.92 -0.24 -27.95
N LYS A 162 16.77 0.06 -29.24
CA LYS A 162 17.35 -0.71 -30.32
C LYS A 162 18.89 -0.69 -30.30
N GLN A 163 19.50 0.47 -30.01
CA GLN A 163 20.95 0.62 -29.88
C GLN A 163 21.53 -0.14 -28.69
N MET A 164 20.76 -0.27 -27.61
CA MET A 164 21.17 -1.00 -26.41
C MET A 164 21.34 -2.50 -26.65
N ASN A 165 20.63 -3.07 -27.62
CA ASN A 165 20.71 -4.48 -28.00
C ASN A 165 20.69 -5.42 -26.79
N LEU A 166 19.66 -5.29 -25.93
CA LEU A 166 19.53 -6.05 -24.69
C LEU A 166 19.21 -7.52 -24.96
N ASP A 167 19.89 -8.40 -24.23
CA ASP A 167 19.62 -9.84 -24.28
C ASP A 167 18.48 -10.23 -23.30
N GLY A 168 17.63 -11.17 -23.72
CA GLY A 168 16.54 -11.71 -22.91
C GLY A 168 15.19 -11.07 -23.17
N GLU A 169 14.21 -11.29 -22.28
CA GLU A 169 12.86 -10.72 -22.36
C GLU A 169 12.89 -9.25 -21.88
N VAL A 170 12.64 -8.32 -22.79
CA VAL A 170 12.62 -6.88 -22.50
C VAL A 170 11.20 -6.44 -22.14
N GLN A 171 11.03 -5.92 -20.93
CA GLN A 171 9.78 -5.41 -20.41
C GLN A 171 9.87 -3.91 -20.19
N VAL A 172 8.98 -3.15 -20.83
CA VAL A 172 8.89 -1.69 -20.68
C VAL A 172 7.78 -1.32 -19.72
N ILE A 173 8.07 -0.42 -18.80
CA ILE A 173 7.16 0.12 -17.79
C ILE A 173 7.13 1.65 -17.95
N GLY A 174 5.98 2.20 -18.31
CA GLY A 174 5.80 3.64 -18.51
C GLY A 174 4.33 4.03 -18.57
N ASP A 175 4.06 5.33 -18.47
CA ASP A 175 2.68 5.86 -18.47
C ASP A 175 2.21 6.28 -19.87
N GLY A 176 3.16 6.51 -20.80
CA GLY A 176 2.93 7.18 -22.08
C GLY A 176 2.83 6.27 -23.29
N TYR A 177 2.26 6.84 -24.38
CA TYR A 177 2.26 6.17 -25.68
C TYR A 177 3.69 6.03 -26.25
N SER A 178 4.60 6.95 -25.89
CA SER A 178 6.01 6.88 -26.25
C SER A 178 6.73 5.66 -25.70
N ASP A 179 6.20 5.04 -24.64
CA ASP A 179 6.70 3.78 -24.08
C ASP A 179 6.14 2.58 -24.82
N TYR A 180 4.83 2.63 -25.13
CA TYR A 180 4.16 1.58 -25.89
C TYR A 180 4.78 1.38 -27.28
N VAL A 181 5.20 2.44 -27.97
CA VAL A 181 5.76 2.30 -29.32
C VAL A 181 7.02 1.43 -29.38
N MET A 182 7.77 1.27 -28.28
CA MET A 182 8.87 0.31 -28.19
C MET A 182 8.37 -1.14 -28.32
N ARG A 183 7.20 -1.42 -27.74
CA ARG A 183 6.52 -2.71 -27.86
C ARG A 183 5.90 -2.89 -29.25
N GLU A 184 5.28 -1.86 -29.80
CA GLU A 184 4.69 -1.85 -31.16
C GLU A 184 5.75 -2.10 -32.22
N ALA A 185 6.94 -1.52 -32.07
CA ALA A 185 8.09 -1.72 -32.97
C ALA A 185 8.76 -3.09 -32.84
N GLY A 186 8.31 -3.94 -31.90
CA GLY A 186 8.82 -5.29 -31.68
C GLY A 186 10.22 -5.38 -31.07
N ILE A 187 10.69 -4.29 -30.44
CA ILE A 187 11.99 -4.24 -29.72
C ILE A 187 11.84 -4.42 -28.21
N ALA A 188 10.63 -4.35 -27.69
CA ALA A 188 10.27 -4.81 -26.36
C ALA A 188 9.29 -5.97 -26.47
N ASP A 189 9.39 -6.95 -25.58
CA ASP A 189 8.52 -8.12 -25.55
C ASP A 189 7.17 -7.85 -24.87
N LYS A 190 7.17 -6.93 -23.90
CA LYS A 190 5.97 -6.52 -23.17
C LYS A 190 5.98 -5.05 -22.83
N PHE A 191 4.78 -4.46 -22.81
CA PHE A 191 4.56 -3.14 -22.29
C PHE A 191 3.56 -3.17 -21.12
N PHE A 192 3.97 -2.58 -20.01
CA PHE A 192 3.19 -2.39 -18.81
C PHE A 192 2.80 -0.91 -18.69
N ALA A 193 1.53 -0.59 -18.95
CA ALA A 193 1.03 0.77 -18.76
C ALA A 193 0.93 1.07 -17.25
N TYR A 194 1.81 1.93 -16.76
CA TYR A 194 1.87 2.31 -15.36
C TYR A 194 0.88 3.44 -15.09
N THR A 195 -0.13 3.18 -14.26
CA THR A 195 -1.27 4.10 -14.06
C THR A 195 -1.42 4.57 -12.61
N GLU A 196 -0.40 4.43 -11.79
CA GLU A 196 -0.43 4.90 -10.38
C GLU A 196 -0.60 6.42 -10.29
N ASN A 197 0.08 7.15 -11.17
CA ASN A 197 0.15 8.61 -11.11
C ASN A 197 -0.77 9.27 -12.15
N VAL A 198 -0.76 8.75 -13.38
CA VAL A 198 -1.55 9.27 -14.50
C VAL A 198 -2.16 8.11 -15.28
N HIS A 199 -3.43 8.20 -15.63
CA HIS A 199 -4.08 7.25 -16.52
C HIS A 199 -4.21 7.84 -17.93
N ARG A 200 -3.43 7.31 -18.88
CA ARG A 200 -3.48 7.71 -20.29
C ARG A 200 -4.17 6.60 -21.09
N GLU A 201 -5.39 6.86 -21.54
CA GLU A 201 -6.23 5.88 -22.24
C GLU A 201 -5.51 5.23 -23.44
N LYS A 202 -4.78 6.02 -24.24
CA LYS A 202 -4.08 5.51 -25.44
C LYS A 202 -3.00 4.50 -25.07
N ALA A 203 -2.26 4.72 -23.99
CA ALA A 203 -1.26 3.78 -23.50
C ALA A 203 -1.92 2.54 -22.87
N ALA A 204 -2.91 2.74 -22.00
CA ALA A 204 -3.60 1.67 -21.31
C ALA A 204 -4.34 0.71 -22.24
N ASN A 205 -4.99 1.22 -23.30
CA ASN A 205 -5.75 0.42 -24.25
C ASN A 205 -4.86 -0.45 -25.17
N ASN A 206 -3.58 -0.13 -25.28
CA ASN A 206 -2.63 -0.86 -26.12
C ASN A 206 -1.62 -1.70 -25.32
N ALA A 207 -1.66 -1.64 -23.99
CA ALA A 207 -0.72 -2.33 -23.13
C ALA A 207 -1.01 -3.84 -23.05
N ASP A 208 0.05 -4.65 -22.91
CA ASP A 208 -0.06 -6.06 -22.55
C ASP A 208 -0.64 -6.20 -21.12
N TYR A 209 -0.32 -5.26 -20.22
CA TYR A 209 -0.84 -5.18 -18.85
C TYR A 209 -1.04 -3.73 -18.41
N VAL A 210 -2.12 -3.46 -17.70
CA VAL A 210 -2.33 -2.18 -16.99
C VAL A 210 -1.97 -2.38 -15.53
N THR A 211 -1.00 -1.60 -15.05
CA THR A 211 -0.44 -1.75 -13.71
C THR A 211 -0.67 -0.47 -12.89
N PRO A 212 -1.67 -0.49 -11.99
CA PRO A 212 -1.98 0.67 -11.14
C PRO A 212 -0.94 0.90 -10.04
N SER A 213 0.07 0.06 -9.94
CA SER A 213 1.20 0.18 -9.02
C SER A 213 2.33 -0.75 -9.42
N LEU A 214 3.54 -0.54 -8.89
CA LEU A 214 4.65 -1.49 -9.06
C LEU A 214 4.31 -2.87 -8.47
N ASP A 215 3.48 -2.93 -7.42
CA ASP A 215 3.04 -4.21 -6.84
C ASP A 215 2.35 -5.12 -7.86
N GLU A 216 1.53 -4.54 -8.74
CA GLU A 216 0.87 -5.31 -9.81
C GLU A 216 1.86 -5.81 -10.85
N PHE A 217 2.82 -4.98 -11.25
CA PHE A 217 3.92 -5.40 -12.13
C PHE A 217 4.71 -6.56 -11.51
N LEU A 218 5.09 -6.45 -10.24
CA LEU A 218 5.82 -7.51 -9.52
C LEU A 218 4.98 -8.78 -9.40
N PHE A 219 3.66 -8.65 -9.18
CA PHE A 219 2.74 -9.78 -9.12
C PHE A 219 2.65 -10.54 -10.44
N VAL A 220 2.44 -9.83 -11.54
CA VAL A 220 2.35 -10.41 -12.90
C VAL A 220 3.63 -11.17 -13.24
N ASN A 221 4.79 -10.62 -12.86
CA ASN A 221 6.09 -11.21 -13.10
C ASN A 221 6.51 -12.28 -12.08
N LYS A 222 5.67 -12.56 -11.07
CA LYS A 222 5.95 -13.48 -9.94
C LYS A 222 7.22 -13.12 -9.18
N LEU A 223 7.48 -11.83 -9.04
CA LEU A 223 8.60 -11.28 -8.31
C LEU A 223 8.22 -10.99 -6.86
N PRO A 224 9.19 -11.01 -5.91
CA PRO A 224 8.95 -10.56 -4.54
C PRO A 224 8.46 -9.11 -4.54
N ARG A 225 7.48 -8.82 -3.69
CA ARG A 225 6.90 -7.48 -3.52
C ARG A 225 6.65 -7.20 -2.05
N ASN A 226 6.79 -5.95 -1.68
CA ASN A 226 6.29 -5.45 -0.41
C ASN A 226 4.81 -5.12 -0.63
N ILE A 227 3.92 -5.78 0.12
CA ILE A 227 2.48 -5.54 -0.02
C ILE A 227 2.20 -4.13 0.52
N SER A 228 2.10 -3.16 -0.38
CA SER A 228 1.70 -1.78 -0.05
C SER A 228 0.26 -1.51 -0.49
N TYR A 229 -0.69 -2.35 -0.05
CA TYR A 229 -2.10 -1.99 -0.20
C TYR A 229 -2.35 -0.78 0.71
N PRO A 230 -2.93 0.34 0.20
CA PRO A 230 -3.16 1.51 1.04
C PRO A 230 -4.05 1.11 2.21
N LYS A 231 -3.47 0.99 3.41
CA LYS A 231 -4.15 0.50 4.61
C LYS A 231 -5.42 1.29 4.94
N ASN A 232 -5.47 2.57 4.56
CA ASN A 232 -6.65 3.43 4.73
C ASN A 232 -7.87 3.00 3.88
N ARG A 233 -7.68 2.14 2.87
CA ARG A 233 -8.78 1.52 2.11
C ARG A 233 -9.30 0.24 2.75
N ILE A 234 -8.56 -0.33 3.70
CA ILE A 234 -9.00 -1.49 4.46
C ILE A 234 -9.89 -0.98 5.60
N LYS A 235 -11.19 -1.27 5.49
CA LYS A 235 -12.17 -0.92 6.52
C LYS A 235 -12.21 -1.99 7.59
N VAL A 236 -12.00 -1.59 8.84
CA VAL A 236 -12.07 -2.43 10.04
C VAL A 236 -13.28 -2.00 10.85
N LEU A 237 -14.17 -2.92 11.18
CA LEU A 237 -15.32 -2.72 12.06
C LEU A 237 -15.09 -3.48 13.35
N LEU A 238 -14.97 -2.77 14.49
CA LEU A 238 -14.82 -3.33 15.83
C LEU A 238 -16.13 -3.15 16.62
N LEU A 239 -16.67 -4.24 17.16
CA LEU A 239 -17.93 -4.24 17.90
C LEU A 239 -17.74 -4.63 19.37
N GLU A 240 -18.79 -4.49 20.17
CA GLU A 240 -18.90 -5.00 21.54
C GLU A 240 -17.85 -4.43 22.50
N ASN A 241 -17.50 -3.17 22.35
CA ASN A 241 -16.52 -2.52 23.21
C ASN A 241 -15.19 -3.28 23.29
N VAL A 242 -14.69 -3.75 22.13
CA VAL A 242 -13.30 -4.21 22.01
C VAL A 242 -12.39 -3.11 22.53
N HIS A 243 -11.34 -3.50 23.28
CA HIS A 243 -10.46 -2.55 23.97
C HIS A 243 -9.92 -1.48 23.01
N THR A 244 -9.88 -0.23 23.47
CA THR A 244 -9.47 0.92 22.64
C THR A 244 -8.07 0.77 22.07
N ALA A 245 -7.16 0.05 22.74
CA ALA A 245 -5.85 -0.25 22.19
C ALA A 245 -5.88 -0.96 20.82
N ALA A 246 -6.93 -1.75 20.52
CA ALA A 246 -7.08 -2.35 19.21
C ALA A 246 -7.46 -1.28 18.15
N PHE A 247 -8.31 -0.31 18.53
CA PHE A 247 -8.64 0.82 17.69
C PHE A 247 -7.41 1.71 17.45
N ASP A 248 -6.69 2.05 18.52
CA ASP A 248 -5.53 2.94 18.48
C ASP A 248 -4.42 2.33 17.62
N ASN A 249 -4.02 1.08 17.86
CA ASN A 249 -2.97 0.40 17.10
C ASN A 249 -3.32 0.26 15.61
N LEU A 250 -4.55 -0.12 15.27
CA LEU A 250 -4.96 -0.27 13.87
C LEU A 250 -5.08 1.09 13.16
N SER A 251 -5.49 2.15 13.87
CA SER A 251 -5.56 3.50 13.33
C SER A 251 -4.16 4.09 13.11
N GLU A 252 -3.23 3.90 14.04
CA GLU A 252 -1.82 4.29 13.92
C GLU A 252 -1.15 3.57 12.75
N ASP A 253 -1.49 2.31 12.54
CA ASP A 253 -1.06 1.51 11.39
C ASP A 253 -1.65 1.98 10.05
N GLY A 254 -2.62 2.91 10.08
CA GLY A 254 -3.19 3.55 8.90
C GLY A 254 -4.46 2.89 8.37
N PHE A 255 -5.07 1.94 9.08
CA PHE A 255 -6.36 1.34 8.71
C PHE A 255 -7.52 2.32 8.94
N SER A 256 -8.61 2.16 8.16
CA SER A 256 -9.88 2.88 8.41
C SER A 256 -10.71 2.11 9.42
N VAL A 257 -10.68 2.53 10.69
CA VAL A 257 -11.28 1.80 11.80
C VAL A 257 -12.56 2.48 12.28
N GLU A 258 -13.65 1.72 12.41
CA GLU A 258 -14.89 2.11 13.09
C GLU A 258 -15.05 1.26 14.35
N LEU A 259 -15.29 1.90 15.51
CA LEU A 259 -15.52 1.24 16.79
C LEU A 259 -16.95 1.49 17.26
N ILE A 260 -17.71 0.42 17.47
CA ILE A 260 -19.06 0.43 18.02
C ILE A 260 -19.06 -0.29 19.40
N LYS A 261 -19.54 0.38 20.43
CA LYS A 261 -19.44 -0.10 21.83
C LYS A 261 -20.39 -1.24 22.20
N HIS A 262 -21.36 -1.55 21.35
CA HIS A 262 -22.37 -2.59 21.61
C HIS A 262 -22.35 -3.65 20.50
N SER A 263 -23.06 -4.75 20.75
CA SER A 263 -23.36 -5.74 19.72
C SER A 263 -24.46 -5.20 18.80
N LEU A 264 -24.37 -5.53 17.51
CA LEU A 264 -25.42 -5.24 16.55
C LEU A 264 -26.39 -6.43 16.42
N SER A 265 -27.64 -6.15 16.08
CA SER A 265 -28.56 -7.18 15.61
C SER A 265 -28.10 -7.76 14.27
N GLU A 266 -28.68 -8.86 13.84
CA GLU A 266 -28.33 -9.47 12.54
C GLU A 266 -28.62 -8.50 11.40
N GLU A 267 -29.77 -7.82 11.42
CA GLU A 267 -30.18 -6.85 10.41
C GLU A 267 -29.25 -5.65 10.33
N GLU A 268 -28.90 -5.08 11.49
CA GLU A 268 -27.96 -3.97 11.58
C GLU A 268 -26.57 -4.38 11.05
N LEU A 269 -26.13 -5.60 11.38
CA LEU A 269 -24.84 -6.10 10.94
C LEU A 269 -24.80 -6.36 9.43
N ILE A 270 -25.86 -6.86 8.84
CA ILE A 270 -26.00 -7.05 7.39
C ILE A 270 -25.79 -5.74 6.64
N GLU A 271 -26.33 -4.63 7.14
CA GLU A 271 -26.11 -3.31 6.52
C GLU A 271 -24.70 -2.77 6.77
N LYS A 272 -24.16 -2.94 7.96
CA LYS A 272 -22.84 -2.41 8.34
C LYS A 272 -21.67 -3.17 7.73
N ILE A 273 -21.84 -4.46 7.44
CA ILE A 273 -20.74 -5.33 6.95
C ILE A 273 -20.36 -5.04 5.50
N LYS A 274 -21.22 -4.35 4.74
CA LYS A 274 -20.98 -4.02 3.34
C LYS A 274 -19.72 -3.17 3.18
N GLY A 275 -18.78 -3.65 2.38
CA GLY A 275 -17.49 -3.00 2.14
C GLY A 275 -16.49 -3.07 3.31
N VAL A 276 -16.80 -3.82 4.39
CA VAL A 276 -15.89 -4.10 5.50
C VAL A 276 -14.93 -5.22 5.12
N HIS A 277 -13.65 -5.06 5.47
CA HIS A 277 -12.61 -6.05 5.18
C HIS A 277 -12.23 -6.89 6.41
N VAL A 278 -12.30 -6.28 7.59
CA VAL A 278 -11.98 -6.93 8.86
C VAL A 278 -13.09 -6.65 9.87
N LEU A 279 -13.67 -7.69 10.43
CA LEU A 279 -14.69 -7.60 11.48
C LEU A 279 -14.09 -8.09 12.81
N GLY A 280 -14.11 -7.24 13.84
CA GLY A 280 -13.74 -7.60 15.20
C GLY A 280 -14.97 -7.67 16.11
N ILE A 281 -15.20 -8.81 16.74
CA ILE A 281 -16.32 -9.05 17.65
C ILE A 281 -15.84 -9.64 18.96
N ARG A 282 -16.75 -9.76 19.93
CA ARG A 282 -16.55 -10.56 21.13
C ARG A 282 -17.54 -11.75 21.13
N SER A 283 -18.29 -11.94 22.19
CA SER A 283 -19.09 -13.16 22.40
C SER A 283 -20.59 -13.02 22.09
N LYS A 284 -21.09 -11.80 21.82
CA LYS A 284 -22.52 -11.54 21.67
C LYS A 284 -22.99 -11.46 20.23
N THR A 285 -22.21 -10.80 19.37
CA THR A 285 -22.55 -10.61 17.95
C THR A 285 -22.56 -11.95 17.24
N GLN A 286 -23.66 -12.27 16.54
CA GLN A 286 -23.80 -13.48 15.77
C GLN A 286 -23.39 -13.22 14.31
N VAL A 287 -22.36 -13.92 13.83
CA VAL A 287 -21.90 -13.88 12.43
C VAL A 287 -22.44 -15.11 11.73
N THR A 288 -23.70 -15.03 11.37
CA THR A 288 -24.45 -16.10 10.73
C THR A 288 -24.09 -16.24 9.23
N GLN A 289 -24.59 -17.29 8.61
CA GLN A 289 -24.51 -17.44 7.15
C GLN A 289 -25.06 -16.19 6.43
N THR A 290 -26.21 -15.66 6.86
CA THR A 290 -26.85 -14.50 6.24
C THR A 290 -25.93 -13.26 6.28
N VAL A 291 -25.27 -13.02 7.41
CA VAL A 291 -24.29 -11.93 7.57
C VAL A 291 -23.09 -12.14 6.63
N LEU A 292 -22.55 -13.36 6.59
CA LEU A 292 -21.43 -13.69 5.73
C LEU A 292 -21.79 -13.60 4.24
N ASP A 293 -23.04 -13.89 3.89
CA ASP A 293 -23.52 -13.76 2.51
C ASP A 293 -23.66 -12.32 2.06
N ALA A 294 -23.96 -11.40 2.98
CA ALA A 294 -24.04 -9.97 2.75
C ALA A 294 -22.64 -9.30 2.70
N ALA A 295 -21.61 -9.96 3.21
CA ALA A 295 -20.25 -9.44 3.32
C ALA A 295 -19.50 -9.56 1.97
N ASP A 296 -19.45 -8.47 1.20
CA ASP A 296 -18.87 -8.43 -0.16
C ASP A 296 -17.33 -8.33 -0.18
N LYS A 297 -16.71 -7.85 0.90
CA LYS A 297 -15.24 -7.62 0.98
C LYS A 297 -14.58 -8.21 2.22
N LEU A 298 -15.30 -8.99 3.01
CA LEU A 298 -14.79 -9.49 4.28
C LEU A 298 -13.70 -10.55 4.04
N LEU A 299 -12.53 -10.31 4.62
CA LEU A 299 -11.37 -11.19 4.57
C LEU A 299 -11.13 -11.91 5.88
N VAL A 300 -11.40 -11.20 7.00
CA VAL A 300 -11.04 -11.67 8.34
C VAL A 300 -12.15 -11.37 9.33
N VAL A 301 -12.43 -12.34 10.20
CA VAL A 301 -13.20 -12.17 11.44
C VAL A 301 -12.28 -12.44 12.63
N GLY A 302 -12.10 -11.44 13.50
CA GLY A 302 -11.38 -11.53 14.78
C GLY A 302 -12.33 -11.66 15.94
N ALA A 303 -12.37 -12.82 16.60
CA ALA A 303 -13.10 -13.02 17.85
C ALA A 303 -12.19 -12.66 19.04
N PHE A 304 -12.37 -11.49 19.63
CA PHE A 304 -11.63 -11.02 20.82
C PHE A 304 -12.14 -11.74 22.09
N CYS A 305 -12.30 -13.06 22.00
CA CYS A 305 -12.74 -13.96 23.05
C CYS A 305 -12.23 -15.39 22.77
N ILE A 306 -12.53 -16.32 23.69
CA ILE A 306 -12.08 -17.73 23.56
C ILE A 306 -12.97 -18.49 22.55
N GLY A 307 -14.29 -18.35 22.69
CA GLY A 307 -15.25 -19.10 21.87
C GLY A 307 -15.43 -18.56 20.48
N THR A 308 -15.81 -19.44 19.55
CA THR A 308 -16.14 -19.11 18.15
C THR A 308 -17.53 -19.58 17.78
N THR A 309 -18.35 -20.04 18.75
CA THR A 309 -19.70 -20.60 18.52
C THR A 309 -20.69 -19.60 17.93
N GLN A 310 -20.40 -18.31 18.05
CA GLN A 310 -21.18 -17.20 17.49
C GLN A 310 -20.86 -16.95 16.00
N ILE A 311 -19.93 -17.71 15.40
CA ILE A 311 -19.50 -17.53 14.00
C ILE A 311 -19.79 -18.81 13.24
N ASP A 312 -20.44 -18.71 12.07
CA ASP A 312 -20.59 -19.81 11.15
C ASP A 312 -19.27 -20.11 10.44
N LEU A 313 -18.46 -20.98 11.05
CA LEU A 313 -17.13 -21.35 10.58
C LEU A 313 -17.18 -22.09 9.23
N GLU A 314 -18.21 -22.87 8.96
CA GLU A 314 -18.34 -23.63 7.71
C GLU A 314 -18.59 -22.70 6.53
N THR A 315 -19.46 -21.71 6.71
CA THR A 315 -19.71 -20.69 5.68
C THR A 315 -18.48 -19.77 5.50
N ALA A 316 -17.83 -19.35 6.61
CA ALA A 316 -16.61 -18.56 6.54
C ALA A 316 -15.52 -19.29 5.72
N LYS A 317 -15.29 -20.57 6.01
CA LYS A 317 -14.35 -21.42 5.29
C LYS A 317 -14.67 -21.52 3.78
N LYS A 318 -15.93 -21.76 3.42
CA LYS A 318 -16.36 -21.85 2.01
C LYS A 318 -16.12 -20.56 1.24
N LYS A 319 -16.22 -19.41 1.92
CA LYS A 319 -15.99 -18.07 1.34
C LYS A 319 -14.52 -17.62 1.41
N GLY A 320 -13.62 -18.42 1.99
CA GLY A 320 -12.23 -18.06 2.17
C GLY A 320 -11.98 -16.96 3.24
N ILE A 321 -12.95 -16.75 4.13
CA ILE A 321 -12.84 -15.78 5.23
C ILE A 321 -12.11 -16.43 6.39
N VAL A 322 -11.00 -15.83 6.81
CA VAL A 322 -10.18 -16.35 7.91
C VAL A 322 -10.78 -15.93 9.26
N VAL A 323 -10.87 -16.87 10.20
CA VAL A 323 -11.35 -16.60 11.56
C VAL A 323 -10.24 -16.81 12.57
N PHE A 324 -9.98 -15.79 13.38
CA PHE A 324 -9.04 -15.82 14.51
C PHE A 324 -9.78 -15.66 15.81
N ASN A 325 -9.29 -16.30 16.88
CA ASN A 325 -9.77 -16.11 18.24
C ASN A 325 -8.60 -15.93 19.22
N ALA A 326 -8.92 -15.62 20.48
CA ALA A 326 -7.95 -15.43 21.55
C ALA A 326 -8.10 -16.52 22.62
N PRO A 327 -7.66 -17.78 22.33
CA PRO A 327 -8.01 -18.96 23.12
C PRO A 327 -7.40 -18.99 24.54
N TYR A 328 -6.44 -18.13 24.84
CA TYR A 328 -5.72 -18.11 26.11
C TYR A 328 -5.87 -16.81 26.90
N SER A 329 -6.64 -15.84 26.41
CA SER A 329 -6.65 -14.45 26.92
C SER A 329 -7.13 -14.31 28.37
N ASN A 330 -8.00 -15.19 28.85
CA ASN A 330 -8.59 -15.09 30.20
C ASN A 330 -8.60 -16.42 30.97
N THR A 331 -7.83 -17.43 30.55
CA THR A 331 -7.82 -18.75 31.21
C THR A 331 -7.50 -18.63 32.69
N ARG A 332 -6.49 -17.85 33.05
CA ARG A 332 -6.08 -17.64 34.45
C ARG A 332 -7.16 -16.97 35.29
N SER A 333 -7.81 -15.96 34.74
CA SER A 333 -8.91 -15.25 35.46
C SER A 333 -10.08 -16.18 35.82
N VAL A 334 -10.44 -17.09 34.90
CA VAL A 334 -11.51 -18.08 35.15
C VAL A 334 -11.07 -19.11 36.20
N VAL A 335 -9.84 -19.57 36.17
CA VAL A 335 -9.31 -20.50 37.20
C VAL A 335 -9.36 -19.86 38.59
N GLU A 336 -8.86 -18.65 38.72
CA GLU A 336 -8.85 -17.93 40.02
C GLU A 336 -10.23 -17.68 40.55
N LEU A 337 -11.18 -17.27 39.68
CA LEU A 337 -12.58 -17.10 40.05
C LEU A 337 -13.19 -18.42 40.50
N ALA A 338 -13.03 -19.51 39.79
CA ALA A 338 -13.56 -20.83 40.12
C ALA A 338 -13.02 -21.34 41.48
N ILE A 339 -11.72 -21.18 41.74
CA ILE A 339 -11.11 -21.55 43.02
C ILE A 339 -11.70 -20.68 44.15
N GLY A 340 -11.81 -19.37 43.91
CA GLY A 340 -12.42 -18.45 44.87
C GLY A 340 -13.86 -18.82 45.20
N GLU A 341 -14.70 -19.12 44.23
CA GLU A 341 -16.07 -19.55 44.37
C GLU A 341 -16.20 -20.89 45.15
N ILE A 342 -15.33 -21.88 44.84
CA ILE A 342 -15.28 -23.15 45.57
C ILE A 342 -15.06 -22.89 47.07
N ILE A 343 -14.08 -22.05 47.41
CA ILE A 343 -13.78 -21.72 48.81
C ILE A 343 -14.97 -20.97 49.46
N MET A 344 -15.53 -19.99 48.78
CA MET A 344 -16.66 -19.19 49.27
C MET A 344 -17.92 -20.05 49.48
N LEU A 345 -18.21 -20.98 48.57
CA LEU A 345 -19.34 -21.94 48.74
C LEU A 345 -19.12 -22.87 49.93
N MET A 346 -17.91 -23.46 50.05
CA MET A 346 -17.60 -24.35 51.16
C MET A 346 -17.64 -23.67 52.55
N ARG A 347 -17.42 -22.36 52.58
CA ARG A 347 -17.45 -21.52 53.77
C ARG A 347 -18.79 -20.81 54.00
N SER A 348 -19.79 -21.01 53.12
CA SER A 348 -21.09 -20.33 53.15
C SER A 348 -20.96 -18.79 53.13
N VAL A 349 -19.97 -18.25 52.43
CA VAL A 349 -19.68 -16.80 52.45
C VAL A 349 -20.86 -16.00 51.87
N PHE A 350 -21.46 -16.47 50.81
CA PHE A 350 -22.58 -15.79 50.15
C PHE A 350 -23.81 -15.67 51.08
N ASP A 351 -24.16 -16.75 51.77
CA ASP A 351 -25.28 -16.74 52.71
C ASP A 351 -25.00 -15.83 53.91
N ARG A 352 -23.79 -15.90 54.47
CA ARG A 352 -23.37 -15.05 55.59
C ARG A 352 -23.30 -13.57 55.19
N SER A 353 -22.84 -13.28 53.98
CA SER A 353 -22.83 -11.92 53.47
C SER A 353 -24.24 -11.36 53.33
N ARG A 354 -25.19 -12.14 52.78
CA ARG A 354 -26.60 -11.75 52.67
C ARG A 354 -27.22 -11.49 54.05
N GLU A 355 -27.06 -12.44 55.01
CA GLU A 355 -27.57 -12.33 56.37
C GLU A 355 -27.09 -11.05 57.08
N ILE A 356 -25.79 -10.70 56.93
CA ILE A 356 -25.23 -9.48 57.52
C ILE A 356 -25.87 -8.23 56.88
N HIS A 357 -26.07 -8.19 55.57
CA HIS A 357 -26.73 -7.08 54.90
C HIS A 357 -28.19 -6.91 55.31
N GLU A 358 -28.82 -8.01 55.72
CA GLU A 358 -30.19 -8.02 56.29
C GLU A 358 -30.19 -7.73 57.79
N GLY A 359 -29.05 -7.37 58.41
CA GLY A 359 -28.93 -7.06 59.84
C GLY A 359 -28.87 -8.30 60.72
N GLN A 360 -28.72 -9.50 60.21
CA GLN A 360 -28.67 -10.76 60.94
C GLN A 360 -27.20 -11.21 61.10
N TRP A 361 -26.69 -11.27 62.32
CA TRP A 361 -25.39 -11.80 62.62
C TRP A 361 -25.45 -13.17 63.28
N GLN A 362 -25.07 -14.21 62.60
CA GLN A 362 -24.96 -15.56 63.07
C GLN A 362 -23.49 -15.94 63.31
N LYS A 363 -23.09 -15.93 64.59
CA LYS A 363 -21.78 -16.37 65.04
C LYS A 363 -21.75 -17.90 65.17
N THR A 364 -21.74 -18.62 64.03
CA THR A 364 -21.73 -20.10 64.03
C THR A 364 -20.88 -20.62 62.89
N ALA A 365 -20.20 -21.75 63.09
CA ALA A 365 -19.50 -22.48 62.05
C ALA A 365 -20.34 -23.62 61.44
N ALA A 366 -21.64 -23.73 61.84
CA ALA A 366 -22.52 -24.75 61.31
C ALA A 366 -22.65 -24.64 59.77
N GLY A 367 -22.50 -25.73 59.05
CA GLY A 367 -22.56 -25.78 57.59
C GLY A 367 -21.26 -25.40 56.85
N SER A 368 -20.34 -24.69 57.53
CA SER A 368 -19.06 -24.33 56.93
C SER A 368 -18.09 -25.52 56.91
N ARG A 369 -17.38 -25.72 55.79
CA ARG A 369 -16.42 -26.81 55.60
C ARG A 369 -15.12 -26.25 55.03
N GLU A 370 -14.02 -26.93 55.35
CA GLU A 370 -12.73 -26.65 54.73
C GLU A 370 -12.61 -27.42 53.41
N VAL A 371 -11.89 -26.84 52.43
CA VAL A 371 -11.59 -27.48 51.14
C VAL A 371 -10.56 -28.60 51.36
N ARG A 372 -9.73 -28.46 52.38
CA ARG A 372 -8.69 -29.47 52.75
C ARG A 372 -9.30 -30.85 52.90
N GLY A 373 -8.71 -31.85 52.25
CA GLY A 373 -9.14 -33.23 52.31
C GLY A 373 -10.43 -33.56 51.55
N LYS A 374 -10.93 -32.66 50.74
CA LYS A 374 -12.07 -32.90 49.84
C LYS A 374 -11.61 -33.36 48.45
N ASN A 375 -12.49 -34.09 47.80
CA ASN A 375 -12.31 -34.49 46.40
C ASN A 375 -13.01 -33.48 45.51
N LEU A 376 -12.27 -32.95 44.51
CA LEU A 376 -12.81 -32.04 43.48
C LEU A 376 -12.89 -32.83 42.17
N GLY A 377 -14.10 -32.94 41.63
CA GLY A 377 -14.33 -33.48 40.30
C GLY A 377 -14.34 -32.37 39.28
N ILE A 378 -13.55 -32.54 38.19
CA ILE A 378 -13.50 -31.57 37.08
C ILE A 378 -14.07 -32.25 35.84
N VAL A 379 -15.12 -31.63 35.28
CA VAL A 379 -15.70 -32.03 33.99
C VAL A 379 -15.19 -31.07 32.94
N GLY A 380 -14.33 -31.58 32.02
CA GLY A 380 -13.62 -30.78 31.05
C GLY A 380 -12.18 -30.46 31.47
N TYR A 381 -11.21 -31.17 30.89
CA TYR A 381 -9.78 -31.06 31.22
C TYR A 381 -9.00 -30.36 30.09
N GLY A 382 -9.54 -29.19 29.64
CA GLY A 382 -8.93 -28.33 28.64
C GLY A 382 -7.94 -27.32 29.25
N ASN A 383 -7.77 -26.19 28.59
CA ASN A 383 -6.79 -25.15 29.01
C ASN A 383 -7.10 -24.52 30.38
N ILE A 384 -8.38 -24.45 30.78
CA ILE A 384 -8.80 -23.95 32.09
C ILE A 384 -8.71 -25.08 33.12
N GLY A 385 -9.30 -26.24 32.84
CA GLY A 385 -9.35 -27.34 33.80
C GLY A 385 -8.00 -27.93 34.20
N LYS A 386 -6.95 -27.73 33.42
CA LYS A 386 -5.57 -28.14 33.73
C LYS A 386 -4.89 -27.25 34.77
N GLN A 387 -5.23 -25.96 34.81
CA GLN A 387 -4.64 -24.97 35.72
C GLN A 387 -5.28 -25.01 37.11
#